data_ebffb0eb6ed8365b61de94aa9d0bd4ca
#
_entry.id   ebffb0eb6ed8365b61de94aa9d0bd4ca
#
_cell.length_a   1.000
_cell.length_b   1.000
_cell.length_c   1.000
_cell.angle_alpha   90.00
_cell.angle_beta   90.00
_cell.angle_gamma   90.00
#
_symmetry.space_group_name_H-M   'P 1'
#
loop_
_entity.id
_entity.type
_entity.pdbx_description
1 polymer ?
#
loop_
_entity_poly.entity_id
_entity_poly.type
_entity_poly.pdbx_seq_one_letter_code
_entity_poly.pdbx_strand_id
1 'polypeptide(L)'
;MAFALLILGGCATQEAKQQADAGKLDIYEEFATELIPARTVYVWTPEGYNPETRYAVLYMHDGQMLFDEETSWNGQSWNVDAVAQRLQDEGKCRPFIVVGIDNHPTNRLTEYTPAKMLNYLDPNDKLLNKFDRAEFIADDYLSFIVEELKPFVDSHYSTLGDSANTVVMGSSMGGLISLYALSEYPDIFGSAACLSTHTPAAIGDFESAAEPWSKAFRDYLAENLPEANTRTVYMDYGDGTLDANYAPFQTQVDALFEAKGWTKPHYVTLLFPGHNHDETSWQKRLHIPLELLLGTE
;
A
#
# COMPACT_ATOMS: atom_id res chain seq x y z
N MET A 1 -46.29 18.72 -42.83
CA MET A 1 -45.01 19.04 -42.17
C MET A 1 -44.78 17.96 -41.08
N ALA A 2 -43.92 17.01 -41.36
CA ALA A 2 -43.57 15.97 -40.38
C ALA A 2 -42.23 16.34 -39.72
N PHE A 3 -42.26 16.52 -38.40
CA PHE A 3 -41.05 16.74 -37.60
C PHE A 3 -40.40 15.37 -37.31
N ALA A 4 -39.24 15.16 -37.89
CA ALA A 4 -38.40 13.99 -37.52
C ALA A 4 -37.62 14.32 -36.21
N LEU A 5 -37.92 13.56 -35.17
CA LEU A 5 -37.19 13.59 -33.91
C LEU A 5 -35.89 12.80 -34.06
N LEU A 6 -34.75 13.46 -34.20
CA LEU A 6 -33.43 12.82 -34.10
C LEU A 6 -33.17 12.47 -32.65
N ILE A 7 -33.22 11.15 -32.33
CA ILE A 7 -32.71 10.61 -31.08
C ILE A 7 -31.20 10.51 -31.24
N LEU A 8 -30.45 11.44 -30.63
CA LEU A 8 -29.01 11.29 -30.42
C LEU A 8 -28.82 10.25 -29.31
N GLY A 9 -28.57 9.01 -29.73
CA GLY A 9 -28.09 7.97 -28.80
C GLY A 9 -26.68 8.31 -28.36
N GLY A 10 -26.58 8.87 -27.15
CA GLY A 10 -25.30 8.98 -26.47
C GLY A 10 -24.77 7.56 -26.19
N CYS A 11 -23.72 7.17 -26.89
CA CYS A 11 -22.92 6.00 -26.54
C CYS A 11 -22.17 6.38 -25.27
N ALA A 12 -22.68 5.99 -24.10
CA ALA A 12 -21.91 6.02 -22.89
C ALA A 12 -20.78 5.01 -23.08
N THR A 13 -19.56 5.47 -23.23
CA THR A 13 -18.37 4.62 -23.14
C THR A 13 -18.37 4.07 -21.72
N GLN A 14 -18.66 2.80 -21.57
CA GLN A 14 -18.51 2.11 -20.31
C GLN A 14 -17.02 2.14 -19.98
N GLU A 15 -16.63 2.78 -18.90
CA GLU A 15 -15.24 2.76 -18.43
C GLU A 15 -14.85 1.31 -18.18
N ALA A 16 -13.65 0.94 -18.63
CA ALA A 16 -13.11 -0.38 -18.41
C ALA A 16 -12.92 -0.58 -16.89
N LYS A 17 -13.41 -1.71 -16.36
CA LYS A 17 -13.24 -2.09 -14.95
C LYS A 17 -12.09 -3.05 -14.85
N GLN A 18 -11.38 -3.03 -13.71
CA GLN A 18 -10.36 -4.01 -13.42
C GLN A 18 -10.92 -5.43 -13.47
N GLN A 19 -10.13 -6.34 -14.01
CA GLN A 19 -10.41 -7.77 -14.06
C GLN A 19 -9.22 -8.53 -13.46
N ALA A 20 -9.49 -9.71 -12.89
CA ALA A 20 -8.45 -10.60 -12.41
C ALA A 20 -8.11 -11.62 -13.50
N ASP A 21 -6.83 -11.91 -13.67
CA ASP A 21 -6.33 -12.98 -14.53
C ASP A 21 -6.53 -14.36 -13.87
N ALA A 22 -6.57 -14.41 -12.54
CA ALA A 22 -6.82 -15.63 -11.77
C ALA A 22 -7.70 -15.32 -10.55
N GLY A 23 -8.53 -16.28 -10.11
CA GLY A 23 -9.43 -16.11 -8.98
C GLY A 23 -10.66 -15.25 -9.31
N LYS A 24 -11.22 -14.60 -8.30
CA LYS A 24 -12.40 -13.74 -8.42
C LYS A 24 -12.11 -12.36 -7.83
N LEU A 25 -12.52 -11.33 -8.54
CA LEU A 25 -12.42 -9.93 -8.09
C LEU A 25 -13.82 -9.35 -7.84
N ASP A 26 -14.13 -9.04 -6.59
CA ASP A 26 -15.31 -8.27 -6.22
C ASP A 26 -14.92 -6.78 -6.15
N ILE A 27 -15.68 -5.91 -6.82
CA ILE A 27 -15.40 -4.47 -6.93
C ILE A 27 -16.52 -3.70 -6.23
N TYR A 28 -16.14 -2.92 -5.24
CA TYR A 28 -17.03 -2.03 -4.49
C TYR A 28 -16.75 -0.58 -4.90
N GLU A 29 -17.44 -0.13 -5.97
CA GLU A 29 -17.35 1.26 -6.42
C GLU A 29 -17.94 2.19 -5.38
N GLU A 30 -17.32 3.37 -5.21
CA GLU A 30 -17.76 4.38 -4.25
C GLU A 30 -18.07 3.79 -2.86
N PHE A 31 -17.14 2.98 -2.33
CA PHE A 31 -17.30 2.40 -0.99
C PHE A 31 -17.64 3.51 0.01
N ALA A 32 -18.81 3.38 0.64
CA ALA A 32 -19.36 4.40 1.51
C ALA A 32 -18.52 4.53 2.79
N THR A 33 -18.10 5.74 3.10
CA THR A 33 -17.32 6.10 4.29
C THR A 33 -17.67 7.53 4.71
N GLU A 34 -17.59 7.81 6.01
CA GLU A 34 -17.75 9.16 6.56
C GLU A 34 -16.39 9.81 6.87
N LEU A 35 -15.28 9.06 6.79
CA LEU A 35 -13.95 9.49 7.22
C LEU A 35 -13.15 10.16 6.09
N ILE A 36 -13.29 9.65 4.86
CA ILE A 36 -12.54 10.12 3.69
C ILE A 36 -13.46 10.16 2.46
N PRO A 37 -13.08 10.81 1.35
CA PRO A 37 -13.84 10.71 0.10
C PRO A 37 -14.01 9.26 -0.34
N ALA A 38 -15.22 8.89 -0.77
CA ALA A 38 -15.53 7.56 -1.28
C ALA A 38 -14.58 7.15 -2.40
N ARG A 39 -14.28 5.87 -2.48
CA ARG A 39 -13.32 5.29 -3.42
C ARG A 39 -13.66 3.86 -3.77
N THR A 40 -13.06 3.34 -4.81
CA THR A 40 -13.20 1.94 -5.15
C THR A 40 -12.35 1.08 -4.22
N VAL A 41 -12.94 -0.03 -3.78
CA VAL A 41 -12.26 -1.10 -3.04
C VAL A 41 -12.44 -2.38 -3.83
N TYR A 42 -11.37 -3.15 -3.93
CA TYR A 42 -11.30 -4.43 -4.61
C TYR A 42 -11.07 -5.52 -3.57
N VAL A 43 -11.79 -6.63 -3.67
CA VAL A 43 -11.50 -7.81 -2.87
C VAL A 43 -11.28 -8.99 -3.82
N TRP A 44 -10.04 -9.43 -3.89
CA TRP A 44 -9.66 -10.61 -4.64
C TRP A 44 -9.66 -11.85 -3.75
N THR A 45 -10.26 -12.92 -4.24
CA THR A 45 -10.26 -14.24 -3.63
C THR A 45 -9.66 -15.27 -4.58
N PRO A 46 -8.85 -16.25 -4.09
CA PRO A 46 -8.19 -17.24 -4.95
C PRO A 46 -9.19 -18.17 -5.61
N GLU A 47 -8.78 -18.82 -6.71
CA GLU A 47 -9.50 -19.96 -7.25
C GLU A 47 -9.71 -21.03 -6.19
N GLY A 48 -10.92 -21.56 -6.12
CA GLY A 48 -11.28 -22.52 -5.07
C GLY A 48 -11.52 -21.91 -3.68
N TYR A 49 -11.71 -20.58 -3.59
CA TYR A 49 -12.11 -19.95 -2.34
C TYR A 49 -13.29 -20.68 -1.69
N ASN A 50 -13.14 -21.05 -0.42
CA ASN A 50 -14.13 -21.78 0.35
C ASN A 50 -14.45 -21.00 1.64
N PRO A 51 -15.70 -20.61 1.90
CA PRO A 51 -16.08 -19.87 3.10
C PRO A 51 -15.90 -20.65 4.42
N GLU A 52 -15.66 -21.96 4.36
CA GLU A 52 -15.32 -22.77 5.55
C GLU A 52 -13.82 -22.71 5.88
N THR A 53 -12.95 -22.26 4.95
CA THR A 53 -11.54 -22.01 5.16
C THR A 53 -11.34 -20.57 5.62
N ARG A 54 -10.40 -20.34 6.53
CA ARG A 54 -10.09 -18.99 7.02
C ARG A 54 -8.83 -18.48 6.30
N TYR A 55 -8.89 -17.25 5.82
CA TYR A 55 -7.88 -16.62 4.99
C TYR A 55 -7.18 -15.48 5.74
N ALA A 56 -5.88 -15.37 5.60
CA ALA A 56 -5.16 -14.14 5.95
C ALA A 56 -5.58 -13.02 5.00
N VAL A 57 -5.37 -11.76 5.38
CA VAL A 57 -5.76 -10.61 4.57
C VAL A 57 -4.55 -9.73 4.29
N LEU A 58 -4.32 -9.46 3.00
CA LEU A 58 -3.34 -8.50 2.50
C LEU A 58 -4.06 -7.23 2.05
N TYR A 59 -3.90 -6.14 2.79
CA TYR A 59 -4.37 -4.82 2.38
C TYR A 59 -3.31 -4.13 1.53
N MET A 60 -3.66 -3.73 0.31
CA MET A 60 -2.75 -3.08 -0.62
C MET A 60 -3.25 -1.69 -1.01
N HIS A 61 -2.37 -0.71 -0.92
CA HIS A 61 -2.61 0.64 -1.40
C HIS A 61 -2.53 0.73 -2.92
N ASP A 62 -3.05 1.83 -3.49
CA ASP A 62 -3.07 2.08 -4.94
C ASP A 62 -3.83 0.98 -5.71
N GLY A 63 -5.04 0.64 -5.24
CA GLY A 63 -5.89 -0.45 -5.74
C GLY A 63 -6.06 -0.48 -7.24
N GLN A 64 -6.15 0.70 -7.87
CA GLN A 64 -6.27 0.85 -9.32
C GLN A 64 -5.08 0.33 -10.13
N MET A 65 -3.96 -0.01 -9.48
CA MET A 65 -2.73 -0.48 -10.13
C MET A 65 -2.47 -1.98 -9.94
N LEU A 66 -3.35 -2.70 -9.23
CA LEU A 66 -3.01 -4.02 -8.71
C LEU A 66 -3.28 -5.18 -9.67
N PHE A 67 -4.40 -5.12 -10.43
CA PHE A 67 -4.94 -6.31 -11.10
C PHE A 67 -4.86 -6.25 -12.63
N ASP A 68 -5.09 -5.10 -13.25
CA ASP A 68 -5.26 -4.97 -14.68
C ASP A 68 -4.47 -3.79 -15.25
N GLU A 69 -3.59 -4.05 -16.21
CA GLU A 69 -2.79 -3.02 -16.88
C GLU A 69 -3.63 -2.12 -17.79
N GLU A 70 -4.75 -2.62 -18.34
CA GLU A 70 -5.60 -1.85 -19.24
C GLU A 70 -6.35 -0.72 -18.51
N THR A 71 -6.60 -0.87 -17.21
CA THR A 71 -7.28 0.13 -16.37
C THR A 71 -6.33 1.00 -15.57
N SER A 72 -5.04 0.64 -15.53
CA SER A 72 -4.03 1.41 -14.81
C SER A 72 -3.65 2.69 -15.57
N TRP A 73 -3.31 3.76 -14.83
CA TRP A 73 -3.01 5.07 -15.42
C TRP A 73 -1.75 5.09 -16.30
N ASN A 74 -0.84 4.16 -16.14
CA ASN A 74 0.44 4.08 -16.89
C ASN A 74 0.58 2.83 -17.75
N GLY A 75 -0.49 2.01 -17.88
CA GLY A 75 -0.46 0.76 -18.62
C GLY A 75 0.43 -0.32 -18.01
N GLN A 76 0.62 -0.29 -16.69
CA GLN A 76 1.35 -1.31 -15.94
C GLN A 76 0.53 -1.77 -14.74
N SER A 77 0.64 -3.03 -14.36
CA SER A 77 -0.02 -3.61 -13.20
C SER A 77 0.96 -4.41 -12.35
N TRP A 78 0.62 -4.56 -11.08
CA TRP A 78 1.32 -5.49 -10.20
C TRP A 78 0.97 -6.95 -10.51
N ASN A 79 -0.12 -7.22 -11.21
CA ASN A 79 -0.69 -8.56 -11.46
C ASN A 79 -0.68 -9.39 -10.17
N VAL A 80 -1.18 -8.78 -9.08
CA VAL A 80 -1.09 -9.35 -7.74
C VAL A 80 -1.86 -10.67 -7.63
N ASP A 81 -2.97 -10.78 -8.32
CA ASP A 81 -3.83 -11.96 -8.40
C ASP A 81 -3.10 -13.17 -9.01
N ALA A 82 -2.44 -12.99 -10.15
CA ALA A 82 -1.66 -14.06 -10.79
C ALA A 82 -0.48 -14.51 -9.90
N VAL A 83 0.22 -13.57 -9.25
CA VAL A 83 1.32 -13.91 -8.33
C VAL A 83 0.79 -14.60 -7.08
N ALA A 84 -0.28 -14.07 -6.48
CA ALA A 84 -0.89 -14.62 -5.26
C ALA A 84 -1.47 -16.02 -5.49
N GLN A 85 -2.18 -16.23 -6.63
CA GLN A 85 -2.72 -17.55 -6.99
C GLN A 85 -1.60 -18.56 -7.14
N ARG A 86 -0.57 -18.25 -7.93
CA ARG A 86 0.56 -19.13 -8.15
C ARG A 86 1.26 -19.53 -6.85
N LEU A 87 1.50 -18.59 -5.93
CA LEU A 87 2.16 -18.89 -4.66
C LEU A 87 1.32 -19.80 -3.74
N GLN A 88 -0.01 -19.63 -3.76
CA GLN A 88 -0.91 -20.51 -3.01
C GLN A 88 -0.98 -21.91 -3.65
N ASP A 89 -1.06 -22.02 -4.99
CA ASP A 89 -1.06 -23.31 -5.70
C ASP A 89 0.25 -24.08 -5.50
N GLU A 90 1.38 -23.37 -5.44
CA GLU A 90 2.70 -23.95 -5.13
C GLU A 90 2.88 -24.32 -3.64
N GLY A 91 1.91 -23.97 -2.78
CA GLY A 91 1.99 -24.18 -1.34
C GLY A 91 3.05 -23.34 -0.64
N LYS A 92 3.52 -22.27 -1.27
CA LYS A 92 4.51 -21.33 -0.72
C LYS A 92 3.90 -20.33 0.24
N CYS A 93 2.62 -19.99 0.03
CA CYS A 93 1.87 -19.11 0.93
C CYS A 93 0.66 -19.87 1.49
N ARG A 94 0.32 -19.52 2.75
CA ARG A 94 -0.94 -19.94 3.35
C ARG A 94 -2.12 -19.28 2.61
N PRO A 95 -3.36 -19.79 2.75
CA PRO A 95 -4.51 -19.15 2.12
C PRO A 95 -4.66 -17.69 2.54
N PHE A 96 -4.76 -16.77 1.57
CA PHE A 96 -4.98 -15.36 1.80
C PHE A 96 -5.84 -14.74 0.68
N ILE A 97 -6.47 -13.62 1.01
CA ILE A 97 -7.19 -12.73 0.09
C ILE A 97 -6.47 -11.39 0.00
N VAL A 98 -6.71 -10.65 -1.08
CA VAL A 98 -6.14 -9.31 -1.28
C VAL A 98 -7.25 -8.27 -1.28
N VAL A 99 -7.07 -7.21 -0.50
CA VAL A 99 -7.96 -6.04 -0.46
C VAL A 99 -7.21 -4.85 -1.04
N GLY A 100 -7.55 -4.47 -2.27
CA GLY A 100 -7.01 -3.31 -2.95
C GLY A 100 -7.81 -2.05 -2.61
N ILE A 101 -7.15 -0.94 -2.33
CA ILE A 101 -7.77 0.31 -1.96
C ILE A 101 -7.27 1.40 -2.90
N ASP A 102 -8.18 2.00 -3.70
CA ASP A 102 -7.81 3.13 -4.55
C ASP A 102 -7.27 4.30 -3.71
N ASN A 103 -6.26 4.97 -4.24
CA ASN A 103 -5.84 6.25 -3.67
C ASN A 103 -6.78 7.38 -4.11
N HIS A 104 -6.68 8.52 -3.46
CA HIS A 104 -7.38 9.72 -3.90
C HIS A 104 -6.77 10.23 -5.21
N PRO A 105 -7.57 10.48 -6.26
CA PRO A 105 -7.06 10.76 -7.60
C PRO A 105 -6.19 12.02 -7.71
N THR A 106 -6.34 12.98 -6.80
CA THR A 106 -5.59 14.25 -6.80
C THR A 106 -4.75 14.46 -5.55
N ASN A 107 -5.04 13.79 -4.44
CA ASN A 107 -4.44 14.07 -3.13
C ASN A 107 -3.62 12.90 -2.58
N ARG A 108 -3.25 11.92 -3.40
CA ARG A 108 -2.49 10.74 -2.98
C ARG A 108 -1.26 11.08 -2.12
N LEU A 109 -0.55 12.14 -2.48
CA LEU A 109 0.68 12.50 -1.77
C LEU A 109 0.41 12.94 -0.33
N THR A 110 -0.58 13.80 -0.10
CA THR A 110 -0.95 14.26 1.24
C THR A 110 -1.72 13.20 2.03
N GLU A 111 -2.49 12.35 1.34
CA GLU A 111 -3.19 11.22 1.94
C GLU A 111 -2.22 10.16 2.49
N TYR A 112 -1.11 9.89 1.78
CA TYR A 112 -0.15 8.86 2.17
C TYR A 112 1.06 9.38 2.96
N THR A 113 1.18 10.69 3.15
CA THR A 113 2.22 11.26 4.01
C THR A 113 1.85 11.07 5.48
N PRO A 114 2.65 10.37 6.28
CA PRO A 114 2.39 10.17 7.71
C PRO A 114 2.14 11.50 8.43
N ALA A 115 0.89 11.77 8.83
CA ALA A 115 0.50 13.09 9.34
C ALA A 115 1.27 13.49 10.60
N LYS A 116 1.51 12.53 11.50
CA LYS A 116 2.22 12.80 12.77
C LYS A 116 3.70 13.07 12.59
N MET A 117 4.35 12.62 11.50
CA MET A 117 5.75 12.98 11.23
C MET A 117 5.94 14.48 11.02
N LEU A 118 4.91 15.20 10.57
CA LEU A 118 4.97 16.64 10.36
C LEU A 118 5.24 17.43 11.64
N ASN A 119 5.03 16.82 12.81
CA ASN A 119 5.35 17.44 14.12
C ASN A 119 6.85 17.46 14.41
N TYR A 120 7.65 16.71 13.67
CA TYR A 120 9.11 16.64 13.78
C TYR A 120 9.81 17.57 12.76
N LEU A 121 9.06 18.21 11.87
CA LEU A 121 9.59 19.24 10.96
C LEU A 121 9.74 20.60 11.68
N ASP A 122 10.68 21.42 11.19
CA ASP A 122 10.74 22.82 11.59
C ASP A 122 9.40 23.50 11.25
N PRO A 123 8.76 24.22 12.19
CA PRO A 123 7.52 24.96 11.90
C PRO A 123 7.64 25.98 10.76
N ASN A 124 8.87 26.39 10.41
CA ASN A 124 9.17 27.29 9.30
C ASN A 124 9.63 26.54 8.05
N ASP A 125 9.48 25.21 7.98
CA ASP A 125 9.85 24.44 6.80
C ASP A 125 9.12 24.98 5.56
N LYS A 126 9.91 25.28 4.50
CA LYS A 126 9.40 25.96 3.32
C LYS A 126 8.49 25.08 2.48
N LEU A 127 8.71 23.78 2.49
CA LEU A 127 7.88 22.84 1.74
C LEU A 127 6.57 22.62 2.49
N LEU A 128 6.61 22.36 3.79
CA LEU A 128 5.43 22.21 4.63
C LEU A 128 4.50 23.44 4.53
N ASN A 129 5.08 24.64 4.53
CA ASN A 129 4.32 25.89 4.43
C ASN A 129 3.65 26.14 3.05
N LYS A 130 3.84 25.26 2.07
CA LYS A 130 3.08 25.30 0.80
C LYS A 130 1.75 24.55 0.88
N PHE A 131 1.50 23.80 1.94
CA PHE A 131 0.30 23.00 2.15
C PHE A 131 -0.49 23.50 3.36
N ASP A 132 -1.80 23.33 3.32
CA ASP A 132 -2.60 23.35 4.55
C ASP A 132 -2.37 22.01 5.29
N ARG A 133 -2.09 22.06 6.59
CA ARG A 133 -1.95 20.84 7.40
C ARG A 133 -3.20 19.95 7.37
N ALA A 134 -4.37 20.53 7.15
CA ALA A 134 -5.63 19.79 6.99
C ALA A 134 -5.70 18.95 5.71
N GLU A 135 -4.78 19.14 4.75
CA GLU A 135 -4.70 18.29 3.57
C GLU A 135 -4.04 16.93 3.87
N PHE A 136 -3.29 16.82 4.97
CA PHE A 136 -2.61 15.58 5.37
C PHE A 136 -3.57 14.70 6.17
N ILE A 137 -4.30 13.84 5.48
CA ILE A 137 -5.39 13.01 6.00
C ILE A 137 -4.99 11.54 6.21
N ALA A 138 -3.70 11.26 6.41
CA ALA A 138 -3.22 9.90 6.61
C ALA A 138 -3.87 9.21 7.82
N ASP A 139 -4.13 9.96 8.90
CA ASP A 139 -4.80 9.42 10.09
C ASP A 139 -6.25 9.02 9.77
N ASP A 140 -6.99 9.85 9.03
CA ASP A 140 -8.36 9.55 8.60
C ASP A 140 -8.40 8.37 7.62
N TYR A 141 -7.41 8.29 6.70
CA TYR A 141 -7.27 7.16 5.78
C TYR A 141 -7.00 5.84 6.52
N LEU A 142 -6.16 5.84 7.54
CA LEU A 142 -5.92 4.65 8.35
C LEU A 142 -7.12 4.30 9.22
N SER A 143 -7.80 5.29 9.80
CA SER A 143 -9.07 5.07 10.52
C SER A 143 -10.12 4.44 9.62
N PHE A 144 -10.26 4.91 8.37
CA PHE A 144 -11.13 4.27 7.38
C PHE A 144 -10.80 2.79 7.19
N ILE A 145 -9.53 2.44 7.02
CA ILE A 145 -9.14 1.03 6.86
C ILE A 145 -9.48 0.20 8.10
N VAL A 146 -9.18 0.73 9.28
CA VAL A 146 -9.26 -0.02 10.54
C VAL A 146 -10.69 -0.09 11.07
N GLU A 147 -11.44 1.01 10.99
CA GLU A 147 -12.73 1.15 11.65
C GLU A 147 -13.93 0.81 10.74
N GLU A 148 -13.77 0.96 9.41
CA GLU A 148 -14.84 0.72 8.46
C GLU A 148 -14.54 -0.44 7.50
N LEU A 149 -13.41 -0.38 6.77
CA LEU A 149 -13.11 -1.35 5.71
C LEU A 149 -12.78 -2.75 6.27
N LYS A 150 -11.90 -2.84 7.26
CA LYS A 150 -11.54 -4.15 7.84
C LYS A 150 -12.73 -4.85 8.48
N PRO A 151 -13.59 -4.21 9.29
CA PRO A 151 -14.82 -4.84 9.78
C PRO A 151 -15.77 -5.28 8.65
N PHE A 152 -15.87 -4.50 7.57
CA PHE A 152 -16.63 -4.90 6.40
C PHE A 152 -16.06 -6.19 5.77
N VAL A 153 -14.77 -6.24 5.51
CA VAL A 153 -14.09 -7.41 4.93
C VAL A 153 -14.26 -8.64 5.82
N ASP A 154 -14.02 -8.50 7.12
CA ASP A 154 -14.13 -9.61 8.08
C ASP A 154 -15.56 -10.15 8.23
N SER A 155 -16.57 -9.32 7.94
CA SER A 155 -17.98 -9.74 7.98
C SER A 155 -18.49 -10.38 6.68
N HIS A 156 -17.85 -10.08 5.54
CA HIS A 156 -18.29 -10.55 4.22
C HIS A 156 -17.46 -11.70 3.67
N TYR A 157 -16.23 -11.86 4.16
CA TYR A 157 -15.28 -12.89 3.72
C TYR A 157 -14.82 -13.72 4.93
N SER A 158 -14.40 -14.95 4.67
CA SER A 158 -13.94 -15.87 5.72
C SER A 158 -12.50 -15.57 6.10
N THR A 159 -12.27 -14.56 6.93
CA THR A 159 -10.93 -14.06 7.28
C THR A 159 -10.45 -14.53 8.66
N LEU A 160 -9.13 -14.54 8.83
CA LEU A 160 -8.45 -14.56 10.11
C LEU A 160 -8.26 -13.10 10.54
N GLY A 161 -9.09 -12.62 11.48
CA GLY A 161 -9.17 -11.19 11.83
C GLY A 161 -8.09 -10.68 12.78
N ASP A 162 -7.17 -11.54 13.23
CA ASP A 162 -6.08 -11.16 14.14
C ASP A 162 -4.89 -10.51 13.41
N SER A 163 -4.04 -9.80 14.16
CA SER A 163 -2.91 -9.07 13.58
C SER A 163 -1.89 -9.98 12.89
N ALA A 164 -1.65 -11.19 13.38
CA ALA A 164 -0.70 -12.13 12.76
C ALA A 164 -1.11 -12.52 11.33
N ASN A 165 -2.38 -12.36 10.99
CA ASN A 165 -2.96 -12.67 9.69
C ASN A 165 -3.41 -11.43 8.90
N THR A 166 -3.03 -10.23 9.34
CA THR A 166 -3.35 -8.96 8.69
C THR A 166 -2.06 -8.27 8.24
N VAL A 167 -1.87 -8.15 6.93
CA VAL A 167 -0.68 -7.56 6.30
C VAL A 167 -1.09 -6.29 5.56
N VAL A 168 -0.26 -5.25 5.62
CA VAL A 168 -0.41 -4.03 4.82
C VAL A 168 0.76 -3.88 3.86
N MET A 169 0.51 -3.47 2.63
CA MET A 169 1.53 -3.37 1.57
C MET A 169 1.30 -2.20 0.64
N GLY A 170 2.38 -1.62 0.16
CA GLY A 170 2.36 -0.64 -0.92
C GLY A 170 3.75 -0.27 -1.40
N SER A 171 3.79 0.53 -2.46
CA SER A 171 5.05 1.06 -3.01
C SER A 171 5.15 2.56 -2.90
N SER A 172 6.38 3.07 -2.90
CA SER A 172 6.62 4.51 -2.90
C SER A 172 5.98 5.19 -1.67
N MET A 173 5.07 6.14 -1.89
CA MET A 173 4.22 6.71 -0.82
C MET A 173 3.34 5.64 -0.15
N GLY A 174 2.90 4.60 -0.90
CA GLY A 174 2.20 3.45 -0.34
C GLY A 174 3.04 2.66 0.65
N GLY A 175 4.36 2.61 0.47
CA GLY A 175 5.30 2.06 1.45
C GLY A 175 5.40 2.91 2.73
N LEU A 176 5.38 4.25 2.60
CA LEU A 176 5.34 5.15 3.76
C LEU A 176 4.10 4.94 4.61
N ILE A 177 2.92 4.95 3.99
CA ILE A 177 1.66 4.77 4.72
C ILE A 177 1.54 3.35 5.28
N SER A 178 2.12 2.31 4.64
CA SER A 178 2.16 0.96 5.19
C SER A 178 2.99 0.88 6.47
N LEU A 179 4.16 1.51 6.50
CA LEU A 179 4.99 1.55 7.71
C LEU A 179 4.34 2.40 8.81
N TYR A 180 3.66 3.48 8.42
CA TYR A 180 2.86 4.31 9.31
C TYR A 180 1.69 3.52 9.92
N ALA A 181 0.96 2.75 9.11
CA ALA A 181 -0.13 1.89 9.56
C ALA A 181 0.33 0.88 10.61
N LEU A 182 1.47 0.21 10.37
CA LEU A 182 2.05 -0.71 11.34
C LEU A 182 2.45 -0.01 12.66
N SER A 183 2.94 1.22 12.57
CA SER A 183 3.35 2.00 13.75
C SER A 183 2.16 2.49 14.58
N GLU A 184 1.09 2.94 13.92
CA GLU A 184 -0.10 3.47 14.58
C GLU A 184 -1.07 2.38 15.07
N TYR A 185 -1.16 1.27 14.34
CA TYR A 185 -2.10 0.17 14.59
C TYR A 185 -1.40 -1.19 14.69
N PRO A 186 -0.40 -1.36 15.57
CA PRO A 186 0.34 -2.63 15.68
C PRO A 186 -0.53 -3.79 16.15
N ASP A 187 -1.66 -3.53 16.79
CA ASP A 187 -2.61 -4.58 17.21
C ASP A 187 -3.54 -5.03 16.08
N ILE A 188 -3.56 -4.29 14.97
CA ILE A 188 -4.33 -4.60 13.76
C ILE A 188 -3.43 -5.21 12.69
N PHE A 189 -2.28 -4.59 12.41
CA PHE A 189 -1.33 -5.04 11.39
C PHE A 189 -0.16 -5.78 12.04
N GLY A 190 0.02 -7.05 11.69
CA GLY A 190 1.16 -7.85 12.15
C GLY A 190 2.40 -7.69 11.29
N SER A 191 2.22 -7.23 10.06
CA SER A 191 3.33 -7.09 9.11
C SER A 191 3.08 -5.97 8.11
N ALA A 192 4.19 -5.34 7.65
CA ALA A 192 4.17 -4.37 6.58
C ALA A 192 5.19 -4.72 5.49
N ALA A 193 4.79 -4.61 4.22
CA ALA A 193 5.68 -4.68 3.06
C ALA A 193 5.74 -3.32 2.35
N CYS A 194 6.92 -2.75 2.29
CA CYS A 194 7.20 -1.38 1.90
C CYS A 194 8.16 -1.38 0.71
N LEU A 195 7.62 -1.49 -0.53
CA LEU A 195 8.42 -1.62 -1.73
C LEU A 195 8.84 -0.25 -2.26
N SER A 196 10.08 -0.10 -2.67
CA SER A 196 10.62 1.19 -3.15
C SER A 196 10.11 2.37 -2.34
N THR A 197 10.11 2.24 -1.02
CA THR A 197 9.49 3.22 -0.12
C THR A 197 10.08 4.59 -0.32
N HIS A 198 9.23 5.60 -0.45
CA HIS A 198 9.66 6.99 -0.58
C HIS A 198 10.25 7.52 0.74
N THR A 199 11.35 6.90 1.18
CA THR A 199 12.04 7.23 2.44
C THR A 199 12.53 8.67 2.57
N PRO A 200 12.76 9.44 1.46
CA PRO A 200 12.90 10.89 1.54
C PRO A 200 11.69 11.60 2.16
N ALA A 201 10.50 10.99 2.04
CA ALA A 201 9.22 11.47 2.54
C ALA A 201 8.78 12.88 2.06
N ALA A 202 9.60 13.58 1.28
CA ALA A 202 9.33 14.94 0.80
C ALA A 202 8.40 14.92 -0.41
N ILE A 203 7.37 15.79 -0.40
CA ILE A 203 6.42 15.95 -1.50
C ILE A 203 6.94 17.04 -2.46
N GLY A 204 7.34 16.65 -3.66
CA GLY A 204 7.66 17.57 -4.77
C GLY A 204 9.12 18.01 -4.82
N ASP A 205 9.59 18.93 -3.99
CA ASP A 205 10.97 19.44 -4.03
C ASP A 205 11.96 18.49 -3.35
N PHE A 206 12.40 17.51 -4.11
CA PHE A 206 13.29 16.45 -3.63
C PHE A 206 14.66 16.99 -3.19
N GLU A 207 15.24 17.92 -3.93
CA GLU A 207 16.64 18.34 -3.68
C GLU A 207 16.80 19.12 -2.35
N SER A 208 15.83 19.98 -2.02
CA SER A 208 15.95 20.84 -0.83
C SER A 208 15.26 20.32 0.40
N ALA A 209 14.25 19.46 0.24
CA ALA A 209 13.39 19.00 1.32
C ALA A 209 13.64 17.54 1.75
N ALA A 210 14.32 16.72 0.94
CA ALA A 210 14.45 15.30 1.20
C ALA A 210 15.06 14.97 2.57
N GLU A 211 16.17 15.59 2.94
CA GLU A 211 16.84 15.27 4.22
C GLU A 211 16.04 15.73 5.45
N PRO A 212 15.51 16.96 5.54
CA PRO A 212 14.67 17.36 6.66
C PRO A 212 13.43 16.46 6.82
N TRP A 213 12.76 16.12 5.73
CA TRP A 213 11.55 15.30 5.75
C TRP A 213 11.86 13.84 6.07
N SER A 214 12.92 13.28 5.49
CA SER A 214 13.39 11.94 5.84
C SER A 214 13.79 11.83 7.30
N LYS A 215 14.46 12.87 7.84
CA LYS A 215 14.78 12.92 9.26
C LYS A 215 13.51 12.96 10.12
N ALA A 216 12.54 13.79 9.79
CA ALA A 216 11.28 13.87 10.50
C ALA A 216 10.55 12.50 10.52
N PHE A 217 10.56 11.78 9.39
CA PHE A 217 10.01 10.44 9.34
C PHE A 217 10.77 9.45 10.23
N ARG A 218 12.10 9.48 10.22
CA ARG A 218 12.91 8.63 11.12
C ARG A 218 12.72 8.98 12.58
N ASP A 219 12.61 10.26 12.93
CA ASP A 219 12.35 10.69 14.31
C ASP A 219 10.97 10.19 14.78
N TYR A 220 9.95 10.28 13.90
CA TYR A 220 8.64 9.70 14.18
C TYR A 220 8.74 8.17 14.40
N LEU A 221 9.41 7.44 13.51
CA LEU A 221 9.60 5.98 13.65
C LEU A 221 10.38 5.63 14.93
N ALA A 222 11.38 6.44 15.30
CA ALA A 222 12.16 6.20 16.51
C ALA A 222 11.30 6.17 17.79
N GLU A 223 10.21 6.91 17.80
CA GLU A 223 9.30 6.98 18.96
C GLU A 223 8.11 6.01 18.85
N ASN A 224 7.67 5.67 17.64
CA ASN A 224 6.38 5.01 17.41
C ASN A 224 6.46 3.59 16.81
N LEU A 225 7.64 3.12 16.38
CA LEU A 225 7.77 1.71 15.97
C LEU A 225 7.38 0.77 17.12
N PRO A 226 6.63 -0.31 16.85
CA PRO A 226 6.33 -1.33 17.85
C PRO A 226 7.62 -1.95 18.43
N GLU A 227 7.49 -2.70 19.51
CA GLU A 227 8.61 -3.42 20.12
C GLU A 227 9.27 -4.33 19.07
N ALA A 228 10.61 -4.28 19.05
CA ALA A 228 11.40 -5.01 18.06
C ALA A 228 11.07 -6.51 18.06
N ASN A 229 10.99 -7.05 16.86
CA ASN A 229 10.73 -8.47 16.60
C ASN A 229 9.34 -8.99 17.07
N THR A 230 8.40 -8.10 17.41
CA THR A 230 6.99 -8.46 17.66
C THR A 230 6.13 -8.35 16.40
N ARG A 231 6.64 -7.70 15.37
CA ARG A 231 6.03 -7.50 14.06
C ARG A 231 7.06 -7.78 12.97
N THR A 232 6.63 -7.86 11.70
CA THR A 232 7.56 -8.08 10.59
C THR A 232 7.45 -6.94 9.58
N VAL A 233 8.59 -6.38 9.20
CA VAL A 233 8.72 -5.31 8.20
C VAL A 233 9.64 -5.78 7.09
N TYR A 234 9.13 -5.76 5.87
CA TYR A 234 9.91 -5.94 4.65
C TYR A 234 10.06 -4.60 3.96
N MET A 235 11.28 -4.27 3.55
CA MET A 235 11.57 -3.10 2.71
C MET A 235 12.42 -3.51 1.53
N ASP A 236 12.26 -2.83 0.41
CA ASP A 236 13.16 -2.99 -0.73
C ASP A 236 13.26 -1.73 -1.56
N TYR A 237 14.20 -1.70 -2.47
CA TYR A 237 14.35 -0.65 -3.47
C TYR A 237 15.19 -1.15 -4.65
N GLY A 238 15.03 -0.49 -5.81
CA GLY A 238 15.88 -0.66 -6.99
C GLY A 238 17.03 0.32 -6.99
N ASP A 239 17.70 0.45 -8.17
CA ASP A 239 18.72 1.46 -8.41
C ASP A 239 18.49 2.24 -9.72
N GLY A 240 17.33 2.02 -10.36
CA GLY A 240 16.88 2.73 -11.56
C GLY A 240 15.84 3.81 -11.26
N THR A 241 15.69 4.75 -12.17
CA THR A 241 14.70 5.86 -12.10
C THR A 241 14.73 6.59 -10.75
N LEU A 242 13.59 6.76 -10.08
CA LEU A 242 13.51 7.45 -8.78
C LEU A 242 14.27 6.70 -7.68
N ASP A 243 14.29 5.36 -7.72
CA ASP A 243 14.97 4.51 -6.75
C ASP A 243 16.49 4.75 -6.69
N ALA A 244 17.09 5.25 -7.78
CA ALA A 244 18.51 5.62 -7.80
C ALA A 244 18.93 6.60 -6.69
N ASN A 245 17.96 7.33 -6.14
CA ASN A 245 18.19 8.31 -5.08
C ASN A 245 17.90 7.75 -3.66
N TYR A 246 17.41 6.52 -3.52
CA TYR A 246 16.88 6.04 -2.24
C TYR A 246 17.93 5.46 -1.29
N ALA A 247 19.02 4.92 -1.82
CA ALA A 247 20.04 4.23 -1.02
C ALA A 247 20.52 5.02 0.21
N PRO A 248 20.83 6.34 0.14
CA PRO A 248 21.29 7.09 1.31
C PRO A 248 20.21 7.19 2.42
N PHE A 249 18.95 7.31 2.04
CA PHE A 249 17.82 7.41 2.97
C PHE A 249 17.45 6.05 3.55
N GLN A 250 17.40 5.02 2.70
CA GLN A 250 17.12 3.65 3.15
C GLN A 250 18.17 3.18 4.16
N THR A 251 19.47 3.45 3.91
CA THR A 251 20.55 3.12 4.86
C THR A 251 20.33 3.76 6.25
N GLN A 252 19.77 4.96 6.31
CA GLN A 252 19.47 5.61 7.58
C GLN A 252 18.26 4.98 8.28
N VAL A 253 17.25 4.54 7.52
CA VAL A 253 16.13 3.77 8.06
C VAL A 253 16.62 2.42 8.57
N ASP A 254 17.46 1.71 7.81
CA ASP A 254 18.05 0.43 8.23
C ASP A 254 18.83 0.56 9.56
N ALA A 255 19.65 1.62 9.66
CA ALA A 255 20.39 1.91 10.88
C ALA A 255 19.47 2.20 12.09
N LEU A 256 18.32 2.84 11.86
CA LEU A 256 17.31 3.06 12.91
C LEU A 256 16.73 1.73 13.39
N PHE A 257 16.31 0.84 12.48
CA PHE A 257 15.77 -0.47 12.85
C PHE A 257 16.79 -1.30 13.62
N GLU A 258 18.06 -1.32 13.18
CA GLU A 258 19.16 -1.99 13.88
C GLU A 258 19.37 -1.41 15.30
N ALA A 259 19.42 -0.07 15.43
CA ALA A 259 19.58 0.60 16.70
C ALA A 259 18.44 0.33 17.69
N LYS A 260 17.23 0.07 17.17
CA LYS A 260 16.05 -0.34 17.95
C LYS A 260 16.00 -1.85 18.25
N GLY A 261 16.99 -2.63 17.80
CA GLY A 261 17.09 -4.06 18.06
C GLY A 261 16.29 -4.97 17.13
N TRP A 262 15.83 -4.45 15.99
CA TRP A 262 15.17 -5.30 14.98
C TRP A 262 16.20 -6.17 14.27
N THR A 263 15.83 -7.43 14.06
CA THR A 263 16.70 -8.46 13.43
C THR A 263 15.91 -9.32 12.45
N LYS A 264 16.60 -10.01 11.54
CA LYS A 264 15.96 -11.02 10.70
C LYS A 264 15.34 -12.16 11.55
N PRO A 265 14.19 -12.71 11.14
CA PRO A 265 13.46 -12.40 9.92
C PRO A 265 12.48 -11.21 10.05
N HIS A 266 12.42 -10.54 11.21
CA HIS A 266 11.43 -9.50 11.53
C HIS A 266 11.70 -8.15 10.84
N TYR A 267 12.95 -7.87 10.44
CA TYR A 267 13.30 -6.76 9.58
C TYR A 267 14.17 -7.26 8.42
N VAL A 268 13.70 -7.04 7.22
CA VAL A 268 14.40 -7.39 5.97
C VAL A 268 14.41 -6.19 5.05
N THR A 269 15.58 -5.80 4.57
CA THR A 269 15.76 -4.81 3.52
C THR A 269 16.58 -5.40 2.38
N LEU A 270 16.18 -5.16 1.11
CA LEU A 270 16.81 -5.72 -0.07
C LEU A 270 17.01 -4.66 -1.16
N LEU A 271 18.17 -4.67 -1.79
CA LEU A 271 18.44 -3.91 -3.02
C LEU A 271 18.26 -4.83 -4.24
N PHE A 272 17.56 -4.33 -5.26
CA PHE A 272 17.37 -5.00 -6.54
C PHE A 272 18.05 -4.23 -7.69
N PRO A 273 19.31 -4.53 -8.02
CA PRO A 273 20.01 -3.88 -9.10
C PRO A 273 19.29 -4.03 -10.45
N GLY A 274 19.19 -2.94 -11.21
CA GLY A 274 18.53 -2.90 -12.51
C GLY A 274 17.00 -2.76 -12.43
N HIS A 275 16.40 -2.69 -11.23
CA HIS A 275 14.97 -2.45 -11.07
C HIS A 275 14.65 -0.96 -10.97
N ASN A 276 13.58 -0.55 -11.64
CA ASN A 276 13.04 0.80 -11.65
C ASN A 276 12.00 1.03 -10.55
N HIS A 277 11.62 2.28 -10.39
CA HIS A 277 10.47 2.70 -9.57
C HIS A 277 9.19 2.58 -10.40
N ASP A 278 8.74 1.37 -10.64
CA ASP A 278 7.55 1.08 -11.46
C ASP A 278 6.90 -0.27 -11.11
N GLU A 279 5.64 -0.43 -11.51
CA GLU A 279 4.82 -1.62 -11.25
C GLU A 279 5.44 -2.88 -11.86
N THR A 280 6.03 -2.79 -13.04
CA THR A 280 6.71 -3.93 -13.70
C THR A 280 7.89 -4.44 -12.87
N SER A 281 8.64 -3.55 -12.24
CA SER A 281 9.75 -3.92 -11.35
C SER A 281 9.22 -4.50 -10.03
N TRP A 282 8.14 -3.94 -9.47
CA TRP A 282 7.54 -4.44 -8.23
C TRP A 282 6.90 -5.81 -8.44
N GLN A 283 6.16 -6.02 -9.54
CA GLN A 283 5.60 -7.30 -9.91
C GLN A 283 6.66 -8.44 -9.92
N LYS A 284 7.82 -8.18 -10.52
CA LYS A 284 8.90 -9.20 -10.65
C LYS A 284 9.40 -9.72 -9.29
N ARG A 285 9.31 -8.91 -8.25
CA ARG A 285 9.82 -9.23 -6.91
C ARG A 285 8.74 -9.38 -5.84
N LEU A 286 7.45 -9.21 -6.21
CA LEU A 286 6.30 -9.30 -5.31
C LEU A 286 6.24 -10.63 -4.54
N HIS A 287 6.67 -11.73 -5.16
CA HIS A 287 6.72 -13.04 -4.50
C HIS A 287 7.57 -13.04 -3.22
N ILE A 288 8.61 -12.22 -3.14
CA ILE A 288 9.54 -12.20 -2.00
C ILE A 288 8.85 -11.73 -0.70
N PRO A 289 8.22 -10.53 -0.64
CA PRO A 289 7.48 -10.14 0.55
C PRO A 289 6.27 -11.06 0.82
N LEU A 290 5.59 -11.59 -0.20
CA LEU A 290 4.47 -12.50 0.01
C LEU A 290 4.93 -13.82 0.68
N GLU A 291 6.02 -14.43 0.22
CA GLU A 291 6.59 -15.62 0.84
C GLU A 291 7.11 -15.33 2.26
N LEU A 292 7.67 -14.13 2.51
CA LEU A 292 8.15 -13.77 3.85
C LEU A 292 6.99 -13.57 4.86
N LEU A 293 5.92 -12.89 4.45
CA LEU A 293 4.87 -12.44 5.37
C LEU A 293 3.66 -13.40 5.43
N LEU A 294 3.43 -14.15 4.38
CA LEU A 294 2.28 -15.04 4.23
C LEU A 294 2.71 -16.50 3.95
N GLY A 295 4.01 -16.79 4.02
CA GLY A 295 4.55 -18.12 3.77
C GLY A 295 4.00 -19.18 4.71
N THR A 296 4.02 -20.44 4.24
CA THR A 296 3.81 -21.63 5.08
C THR A 296 5.09 -21.89 5.89
N GLU A 297 4.94 -22.24 7.18
CA GLU A 297 6.05 -22.64 8.05
C GLU A 297 6.73 -23.93 7.56
#